data_ca02c6b93d8b8065b28366b613aa890f
#
_entry.id   ca02c6b93d8b8065b28366b613aa890f
#
_cell.length_a   1.000
_cell.length_b   1.000
_cell.length_c   1.000
_cell.angle_alpha   90.00
_cell.angle_beta   90.00
_cell.angle_gamma   90.00
#
_symmetry.space_group_name_H-M   'P 1'
#
loop_
_entity.id
_entity.type
_entity.pdbx_description
1 polymer ?
#
loop_
_entity_poly.entity_id
_entity_poly.type
_entity_poly.pdbx_seq_one_letter_code
_entity_poly.pdbx_strand_id
1 'polypeptide(L)'
;MSRIGKLPIEVPSGVAVTIKDDLVTVKGPKGELSQRVNSDIKVSLENGILKVERPTDAKEHRALHGLYRALIHNMVVGVSEGYKKQLVLVGVGYRVANNGQILDLSLGYTHNIYLQLPQEVKVETKSERNQSPMIILESSDKQLLGQICAKIRSFRMPEPYKGKGIKFMGEEIRRKSGKSAAK
;
A
#
# COMPACT_ATOMS: atom_id res chain seq x y z
N MET A 1 14.24 -23.54 -0.13
CA MET A 1 13.43 -23.38 1.09
C MET A 1 12.88 -21.95 1.17
N SER A 2 11.62 -21.72 1.55
CA SER A 2 11.09 -20.36 1.75
C SER A 2 11.56 -19.83 3.10
N ARG A 3 12.53 -18.92 3.12
CA ARG A 3 12.99 -18.25 4.36
C ARG A 3 11.87 -17.44 5.01
N ILE A 4 11.10 -16.72 4.21
CA ILE A 4 10.01 -15.85 4.68
C ILE A 4 8.86 -16.67 5.29
N GLY A 5 8.45 -17.77 4.65
CA GLY A 5 7.32 -18.58 5.12
C GLY A 5 7.55 -19.18 6.52
N LYS A 6 8.78 -19.50 6.87
CA LYS A 6 9.16 -20.09 8.17
C LYS A 6 9.27 -19.08 9.32
N LEU A 7 9.32 -17.77 9.02
CA LEU A 7 9.42 -16.77 10.07
C LEU A 7 8.11 -16.68 10.85
N PRO A 8 8.12 -16.81 12.17
CA PRO A 8 6.94 -16.61 13.00
C PRO A 8 6.42 -15.18 12.85
N ILE A 9 5.15 -14.97 13.16
CA ILE A 9 4.51 -13.65 13.20
C ILE A 9 4.11 -13.41 14.65
N GLU A 10 4.74 -12.44 15.28
CA GLU A 10 4.37 -11.99 16.61
C GLU A 10 3.08 -11.16 16.52
N VAL A 11 2.11 -11.47 17.36
CA VAL A 11 0.87 -10.73 17.47
C VAL A 11 1.02 -9.71 18.59
N PRO A 12 1.03 -8.40 18.27
CA PRO A 12 1.19 -7.37 19.30
C PRO A 12 0.00 -7.32 20.25
N SER A 13 0.22 -6.81 21.45
CA SER A 13 -0.84 -6.60 22.44
C SER A 13 -1.91 -5.67 21.87
N GLY A 14 -3.19 -6.07 21.97
CA GLY A 14 -4.31 -5.32 21.39
C GLY A 14 -4.77 -5.77 20.01
N VAL A 15 -4.13 -6.79 19.44
CA VAL A 15 -4.58 -7.44 18.21
C VAL A 15 -5.15 -8.81 18.54
N ALA A 16 -6.37 -9.08 18.12
CA ALA A 16 -7.03 -10.37 18.23
C ALA A 16 -7.03 -11.08 16.88
N VAL A 17 -6.61 -12.34 16.89
CA VAL A 17 -6.61 -13.18 15.68
C VAL A 17 -7.60 -14.34 15.89
N THR A 18 -8.51 -14.49 14.96
CA THR A 18 -9.48 -15.57 14.91
C THR A 18 -9.27 -16.40 13.65
N ILE A 19 -9.12 -17.68 13.80
CA ILE A 19 -8.99 -18.63 12.68
C ILE A 19 -10.25 -19.51 12.70
N LYS A 20 -11.04 -19.43 11.63
CA LYS A 20 -12.23 -20.26 11.42
C LYS A 20 -12.10 -20.91 10.06
N ASP A 21 -11.96 -22.22 10.05
CA ASP A 21 -11.73 -23.00 8.84
C ASP A 21 -10.60 -22.37 8.00
N ASP A 22 -10.92 -21.95 6.78
CA ASP A 22 -9.96 -21.30 5.85
C ASP A 22 -9.89 -19.78 5.96
N LEU A 23 -10.64 -19.16 6.91
CA LEU A 23 -10.70 -17.71 7.06
C LEU A 23 -9.90 -17.26 8.29
N VAL A 24 -8.87 -16.47 8.05
CA VAL A 24 -8.10 -15.79 9.09
C VAL A 24 -8.60 -14.36 9.20
N THR A 25 -9.11 -14.00 10.37
CA THR A 25 -9.58 -12.65 10.69
C THR A 25 -8.68 -12.03 11.74
N VAL A 26 -8.19 -10.84 11.48
CA VAL A 26 -7.31 -10.07 12.36
C VAL A 26 -7.99 -8.77 12.73
N LYS A 27 -8.24 -8.54 14.02
CA LYS A 27 -8.90 -7.37 14.56
C LYS A 27 -7.96 -6.59 15.46
N GLY A 28 -7.85 -5.30 15.23
CA GLY A 28 -6.98 -4.41 16.00
C GLY A 28 -7.54 -3.00 16.14
N PRO A 29 -6.76 -2.07 16.72
CA PRO A 29 -7.21 -0.69 16.99
C PRO A 29 -7.55 0.09 15.71
N LYS A 30 -6.96 -0.24 14.56
CA LYS A 30 -7.19 0.47 13.28
C LYS A 30 -8.20 -0.19 12.36
N GLY A 31 -8.83 -1.29 12.79
CA GLY A 31 -9.87 -1.98 12.02
C GLY A 31 -9.77 -3.49 12.08
N GLU A 32 -10.50 -4.11 11.18
CA GLU A 32 -10.59 -5.56 11.06
C GLU A 32 -10.33 -5.94 9.60
N LEU A 33 -9.48 -6.92 9.39
CA LEU A 33 -9.17 -7.46 8.07
C LEU A 33 -9.35 -8.97 8.08
N SER A 34 -9.81 -9.52 6.96
CA SER A 34 -9.98 -10.96 6.79
C SER A 34 -9.33 -11.44 5.51
N GLN A 35 -8.72 -12.61 5.56
CA GLN A 35 -8.08 -13.25 4.42
C GLN A 35 -8.44 -14.73 4.36
N ARG A 36 -8.94 -15.17 3.21
CA ARG A 36 -9.13 -16.59 2.95
C ARG A 36 -7.79 -17.23 2.59
N VAL A 37 -7.48 -18.30 3.28
CA VAL A 37 -6.27 -19.11 3.09
C VAL A 37 -6.67 -20.38 2.34
N ASN A 38 -5.78 -20.91 1.49
CA ASN A 38 -6.04 -22.21 0.84
C ASN A 38 -6.04 -23.32 1.90
N SER A 39 -6.96 -24.28 1.78
CA SER A 39 -7.13 -25.43 2.68
C SER A 39 -5.87 -26.27 2.89
N ASP A 40 -4.93 -26.25 1.93
CA ASP A 40 -3.66 -26.97 2.03
C ASP A 40 -2.70 -26.35 3.04
N ILE A 41 -2.88 -25.06 3.38
CA ILE A 41 -1.99 -24.32 4.28
C ILE A 41 -2.62 -24.24 5.66
N LYS A 42 -1.94 -24.78 6.66
CA LYS A 42 -2.37 -24.69 8.05
C LYS A 42 -1.83 -23.43 8.71
N VAL A 43 -2.72 -22.72 9.40
CA VAL A 43 -2.36 -21.55 10.21
C VAL A 43 -2.69 -21.88 11.66
N SER A 44 -1.71 -21.74 12.55
CA SER A 44 -1.88 -21.97 13.98
C SER A 44 -1.46 -20.74 14.78
N LEU A 45 -2.14 -20.52 15.90
CA LEU A 45 -1.83 -19.46 16.86
C LEU A 45 -1.46 -20.13 18.19
N GLU A 46 -0.22 -19.98 18.62
CA GLU A 46 0.31 -20.53 19.87
C GLU A 46 1.03 -19.42 20.64
N ASN A 47 0.62 -19.17 21.87
CA ASN A 47 1.28 -18.18 22.77
C ASN A 47 1.48 -16.79 22.16
N GLY A 48 0.52 -16.30 21.36
CA GLY A 48 0.63 -15.01 20.68
C GLY A 48 1.56 -15.00 19.44
N ILE A 49 1.97 -16.18 18.98
CA ILE A 49 2.80 -16.34 17.79
C ILE A 49 1.98 -17.09 16.74
N LEU A 50 1.82 -16.49 15.57
CA LEU A 50 1.21 -17.12 14.40
C LEU A 50 2.28 -17.87 13.60
N LYS A 51 2.00 -19.14 13.33
CA LYS A 51 2.79 -20.00 12.46
C LYS A 51 1.97 -20.41 11.25
N VAL A 52 2.61 -20.42 10.11
CA VAL A 52 2.03 -20.92 8.85
C VAL A 52 2.78 -22.17 8.46
N GLU A 53 2.07 -23.27 8.21
CA GLU A 53 2.66 -24.56 7.88
C GLU A 53 2.17 -25.03 6.52
N ARG A 54 3.03 -25.79 5.82
CA ARG A 54 2.71 -26.40 4.53
C ARG A 54 2.81 -27.93 4.62
N PRO A 55 1.98 -28.69 3.90
CA PRO A 55 1.96 -30.14 3.97
C PRO A 55 3.17 -30.78 3.28
N THR A 56 3.65 -30.20 2.17
CA THR A 56 4.77 -30.75 1.40
C THR A 56 5.72 -29.66 0.89
N ASP A 57 6.88 -30.09 0.35
CA ASP A 57 7.87 -29.21 -0.28
C ASP A 57 7.63 -29.00 -1.78
N ALA A 58 6.43 -29.34 -2.31
CA ALA A 58 6.04 -29.05 -3.66
C ALA A 58 6.17 -27.53 -3.99
N LYS A 59 6.41 -27.23 -5.25
CA LYS A 59 6.62 -25.85 -5.72
C LYS A 59 5.45 -24.92 -5.36
N GLU A 60 4.22 -25.44 -5.52
CA GLU A 60 2.98 -24.71 -5.21
C GLU A 60 2.84 -24.42 -3.73
N HIS A 61 3.01 -25.44 -2.86
CA HIS A 61 2.92 -25.27 -1.42
C HIS A 61 3.99 -24.32 -0.87
N ARG A 62 5.19 -24.30 -1.47
CA ARG A 62 6.24 -23.34 -1.12
C ARG A 62 5.85 -21.91 -1.49
N ALA A 63 5.21 -21.71 -2.65
CA ALA A 63 4.73 -20.41 -3.08
C ALA A 63 3.60 -19.89 -2.17
N LEU A 64 2.56 -20.73 -1.94
CA LEU A 64 1.43 -20.41 -1.07
C LEU A 64 1.87 -20.13 0.37
N HIS A 65 2.80 -20.91 0.92
CA HIS A 65 3.35 -20.71 2.25
C HIS A 65 3.94 -19.31 2.44
N GLY A 66 4.79 -18.87 1.50
CA GLY A 66 5.37 -17.53 1.53
C GLY A 66 4.33 -16.41 1.34
N LEU A 67 3.36 -16.65 0.44
CA LEU A 67 2.28 -15.70 0.15
C LEU A 67 1.40 -15.46 1.41
N TYR A 68 0.83 -16.52 1.97
CA TYR A 68 -0.09 -16.36 3.11
C TYR A 68 0.60 -15.84 4.36
N ARG A 69 1.83 -16.28 4.60
CA ARG A 69 2.62 -15.68 5.69
C ARG A 69 2.78 -14.17 5.51
N ALA A 70 3.11 -13.70 4.31
CA ALA A 70 3.27 -12.28 4.03
C ALA A 70 1.94 -11.52 4.13
N LEU A 71 0.83 -12.08 3.64
CA LEU A 71 -0.49 -11.47 3.74
C LEU A 71 -0.93 -11.33 5.19
N ILE A 72 -0.84 -12.40 5.99
CA ILE A 72 -1.22 -12.38 7.41
C ILE A 72 -0.34 -11.39 8.20
N HIS A 73 0.97 -11.36 7.95
CA HIS A 73 1.85 -10.38 8.58
C HIS A 73 1.45 -8.94 8.21
N ASN A 74 1.13 -8.69 6.94
CA ASN A 74 0.66 -7.37 6.53
C ASN A 74 -0.67 -7.00 7.21
N MET A 75 -1.58 -7.96 7.43
CA MET A 75 -2.82 -7.70 8.17
C MET A 75 -2.53 -7.32 9.62
N VAL A 76 -1.67 -8.07 10.32
CA VAL A 76 -1.30 -7.79 11.71
C VAL A 76 -0.70 -6.39 11.86
N VAL A 77 0.27 -6.03 11.01
CA VAL A 77 0.87 -4.68 11.01
C VAL A 77 -0.17 -3.62 10.63
N GLY A 78 -1.03 -3.92 9.65
CA GLY A 78 -2.03 -2.98 9.18
C GLY A 78 -3.09 -2.61 10.22
N VAL A 79 -3.58 -3.58 11.00
CA VAL A 79 -4.58 -3.31 12.05
C VAL A 79 -3.96 -2.75 13.33
N SER A 80 -2.66 -2.94 13.57
CA SER A 80 -1.93 -2.38 14.72
C SER A 80 -1.42 -0.96 14.46
N GLU A 81 -0.49 -0.80 13.53
CA GLU A 81 0.19 0.45 13.21
C GLU A 81 -0.47 1.21 12.05
N GLY A 82 -1.04 0.45 11.09
CA GLY A 82 -1.54 0.97 9.82
C GLY A 82 -0.43 1.28 8.82
N TYR A 83 -0.85 1.52 7.59
CA TYR A 83 0.05 1.90 6.52
C TYR A 83 -0.17 3.34 6.10
N LYS A 84 0.92 4.07 5.89
CA LYS A 84 0.93 5.45 5.42
C LYS A 84 1.77 5.55 4.17
N LYS A 85 1.25 6.18 3.12
CA LYS A 85 1.96 6.50 1.90
C LYS A 85 1.78 7.97 1.55
N GLN A 86 2.83 8.57 1.00
CA GLN A 86 2.84 9.97 0.63
C GLN A 86 3.22 10.09 -0.85
N LEU A 87 2.42 10.85 -1.59
CA LEU A 87 2.64 11.17 -2.99
C LEU A 87 2.90 12.67 -3.12
N VAL A 88 3.87 13.03 -3.93
CA VAL A 88 4.27 14.41 -4.20
C VAL A 88 3.95 14.74 -5.66
N LEU A 89 3.28 15.87 -5.87
CA LEU A 89 2.94 16.38 -7.20
C LEU A 89 4.01 17.39 -7.63
N VAL A 90 4.80 17.04 -8.63
CA VAL A 90 5.85 17.90 -9.15
C VAL A 90 5.41 18.50 -10.48
N GLY A 91 5.22 19.79 -10.52
CA GLY A 91 4.84 20.51 -11.75
C GLY A 91 4.28 21.90 -11.48
N VAL A 92 4.58 22.83 -12.37
CA VAL A 92 4.03 24.20 -12.30
C VAL A 92 2.52 24.16 -12.51
N GLY A 93 1.77 24.77 -11.59
CA GLY A 93 0.32 24.81 -11.66
C GLY A 93 -0.39 23.53 -11.22
N TYR A 94 0.33 22.52 -10.72
CA TYR A 94 -0.30 21.34 -10.13
C TYR A 94 -0.91 21.69 -8.79
N ARG A 95 -2.14 21.23 -8.59
CA ARG A 95 -2.91 21.46 -7.36
C ARG A 95 -3.58 20.17 -6.93
N VAL A 96 -3.80 20.05 -5.64
CA VAL A 96 -4.57 18.98 -5.05
C VAL A 96 -5.45 19.54 -3.94
N ALA A 97 -6.68 19.08 -3.90
CA ALA A 97 -7.61 19.32 -2.81
C ALA A 97 -8.39 18.04 -2.54
N ASN A 98 -8.89 17.89 -1.34
CA ASN A 98 -9.83 16.82 -1.01
C ASN A 98 -11.11 17.42 -0.40
N ASN A 99 -12.23 16.87 -0.83
CA ASN A 99 -13.54 17.14 -0.24
C ASN A 99 -14.10 15.81 0.28
N GLY A 100 -13.90 15.55 1.58
CA GLY A 100 -14.15 14.23 2.14
C GLY A 100 -13.35 13.15 1.43
N GLN A 101 -14.04 12.19 0.83
CA GLN A 101 -13.43 11.06 0.11
C GLN A 101 -13.19 11.32 -1.39
N ILE A 102 -13.52 12.52 -1.86
CA ILE A 102 -13.28 12.89 -3.26
C ILE A 102 -11.98 13.70 -3.33
N LEU A 103 -11.02 13.18 -4.09
CA LEU A 103 -9.75 13.83 -4.38
C LEU A 103 -9.87 14.59 -5.70
N ASP A 104 -9.64 15.90 -5.66
CA ASP A 104 -9.59 16.78 -6.84
C ASP A 104 -8.12 17.04 -7.22
N LEU A 105 -7.77 16.71 -8.45
CA LEU A 105 -6.42 16.78 -8.98
C LEU A 105 -6.36 17.67 -10.23
N SER A 106 -5.63 18.77 -10.15
CA SER A 106 -5.27 19.59 -11.30
C SER A 106 -3.83 19.27 -11.72
N LEU A 107 -3.67 18.55 -12.83
CA LEU A 107 -2.40 17.97 -13.27
C LEU A 107 -1.90 18.55 -14.62
N GLY A 108 -2.36 19.77 -14.97
CA GLY A 108 -1.98 20.43 -16.21
C GLY A 108 -2.69 19.84 -17.45
N TYR A 109 -3.84 19.21 -17.24
CA TYR A 109 -4.84 18.91 -18.28
C TYR A 109 -5.84 20.06 -18.37
N THR A 110 -6.67 20.07 -19.42
CA THR A 110 -7.74 21.04 -19.61
C THR A 110 -8.89 20.89 -18.60
N HIS A 111 -8.98 19.75 -17.92
CA HIS A 111 -9.99 19.43 -16.90
C HIS A 111 -9.34 18.89 -15.64
N ASN A 112 -10.02 19.02 -14.52
CA ASN A 112 -9.62 18.38 -13.27
C ASN A 112 -9.99 16.90 -13.29
N ILE A 113 -9.24 16.11 -12.55
CA ILE A 113 -9.49 14.68 -12.34
C ILE A 113 -10.09 14.51 -10.95
N TYR A 114 -11.28 13.93 -10.88
CA TYR A 114 -11.94 13.59 -9.63
C TYR A 114 -11.82 12.10 -9.37
N LEU A 115 -11.30 11.73 -8.22
CA LEU A 115 -11.16 10.34 -7.79
C LEU A 115 -11.89 10.15 -6.47
N GLN A 116 -12.92 9.32 -6.48
CA GLN A 116 -13.57 8.87 -5.25
C GLN A 116 -12.74 7.75 -4.61
N LEU A 117 -12.41 7.92 -3.34
CA LEU A 117 -11.65 6.96 -2.54
C LEU A 117 -12.58 6.09 -1.69
N PRO A 118 -12.27 4.81 -1.46
CA PRO A 118 -12.99 3.97 -0.52
C PRO A 118 -12.91 4.52 0.91
N GLN A 119 -13.91 4.20 1.74
CA GLN A 119 -13.99 4.68 3.13
C GLN A 119 -12.85 4.14 4.02
N GLU A 120 -12.27 2.98 3.66
CA GLU A 120 -11.16 2.36 4.38
C GLU A 120 -9.83 3.13 4.22
N VAL A 121 -9.79 4.10 3.30
CA VAL A 121 -8.59 4.91 3.05
C VAL A 121 -8.83 6.33 3.49
N LYS A 122 -8.09 6.78 4.49
CA LYS A 122 -8.05 8.17 4.90
C LYS A 122 -7.16 8.96 3.97
N VAL A 123 -7.61 10.13 3.56
CA VAL A 123 -6.87 11.04 2.68
C VAL A 123 -6.71 12.40 3.33
N GLU A 124 -5.51 12.91 3.27
CA GLU A 124 -5.16 14.28 3.63
C GLU A 124 -4.37 14.91 2.51
N THR A 125 -4.65 16.17 2.22
CA THR A 125 -3.89 16.93 1.22
C THR A 125 -3.17 18.08 1.89
N LYS A 126 -1.90 18.29 1.52
CA LYS A 126 -1.11 19.45 1.96
C LYS A 126 -0.68 20.24 0.74
N SER A 127 -1.04 21.52 0.72
CA SER A 127 -0.65 22.46 -0.33
C SER A 127 -0.17 23.75 0.32
N GLU A 128 1.11 23.83 0.59
CA GLU A 128 1.75 24.99 1.19
C GLU A 128 2.37 25.87 0.10
N ARG A 129 2.46 27.17 0.39
CA ARG A 129 3.08 28.14 -0.53
C ARG A 129 4.57 27.80 -0.70
N ASN A 130 5.05 27.70 -1.93
CA ASN A 130 6.43 27.33 -2.30
C ASN A 130 6.82 25.86 -2.07
N GLN A 131 5.90 24.98 -1.71
CA GLN A 131 6.15 23.55 -1.64
C GLN A 131 5.33 22.80 -2.68
N SER A 132 5.85 21.64 -3.10
CA SER A 132 5.10 20.76 -4.00
C SER A 132 3.90 20.19 -3.26
N PRO A 133 2.68 20.24 -3.83
CA PRO A 133 1.50 19.66 -3.21
C PRO A 133 1.71 18.18 -2.88
N MET A 134 1.19 17.74 -1.75
CA MET A 134 1.34 16.37 -1.26
C MET A 134 -0.02 15.74 -0.95
N ILE A 135 -0.12 14.45 -1.22
CA ILE A 135 -1.25 13.60 -0.84
C ILE A 135 -0.74 12.59 0.18
N ILE A 136 -1.37 12.54 1.32
CA ILE A 136 -1.10 11.59 2.38
C ILE A 136 -2.27 10.62 2.42
N LEU A 137 -1.98 9.33 2.28
CA LEU A 137 -2.95 8.25 2.28
C LEU A 137 -2.63 7.29 3.42
N GLU A 138 -3.64 6.93 4.20
CA GLU A 138 -3.52 5.97 5.31
C GLU A 138 -4.62 4.92 5.22
N SER A 139 -4.26 3.66 5.46
CA SER A 139 -5.20 2.53 5.53
C SER A 139 -4.63 1.39 6.37
N SER A 140 -5.50 0.55 6.89
CA SER A 140 -5.13 -0.74 7.48
C SER A 140 -4.78 -1.77 6.39
N ASP A 141 -5.39 -1.68 5.21
CA ASP A 141 -5.10 -2.59 4.10
C ASP A 141 -3.97 -2.06 3.21
N LYS A 142 -2.83 -2.77 3.25
CA LYS A 142 -1.64 -2.46 2.42
C LYS A 142 -1.91 -2.61 0.93
N GLN A 143 -2.70 -3.60 0.55
CA GLN A 143 -2.99 -3.90 -0.86
C GLN A 143 -3.87 -2.80 -1.46
N LEU A 144 -4.97 -2.46 -0.80
CA LEU A 144 -5.88 -1.39 -1.20
C LEU A 144 -5.13 -0.04 -1.30
N LEU A 145 -4.35 0.29 -0.27
CA LEU A 145 -3.53 1.50 -0.26
C LEU A 145 -2.55 1.54 -1.44
N GLY A 146 -1.89 0.42 -1.73
CA GLY A 146 -0.96 0.29 -2.85
C GLY A 146 -1.65 0.49 -4.21
N GLN A 147 -2.83 -0.09 -4.40
CA GLN A 147 -3.62 0.05 -5.63
C GLN A 147 -4.05 1.51 -5.86
N ILE A 148 -4.54 2.18 -4.81
CA ILE A 148 -4.94 3.58 -4.88
C ILE A 148 -3.74 4.48 -5.21
N CYS A 149 -2.61 4.30 -4.53
CA CYS A 149 -1.38 5.05 -4.83
C CYS A 149 -0.94 4.84 -6.29
N ALA A 150 -0.98 3.61 -6.79
CA ALA A 150 -0.64 3.30 -8.18
C ALA A 150 -1.63 3.95 -9.16
N LYS A 151 -2.93 3.95 -8.85
CA LYS A 151 -3.97 4.62 -9.65
C LYS A 151 -3.73 6.13 -9.72
N ILE A 152 -3.50 6.79 -8.59
CA ILE A 152 -3.22 8.23 -8.55
C ILE A 152 -1.96 8.54 -9.35
N ARG A 153 -0.88 7.77 -9.16
CA ARG A 153 0.35 7.94 -9.92
C ARG A 153 0.18 7.74 -11.43
N SER A 154 -0.72 6.86 -11.85
CA SER A 154 -0.99 6.59 -13.27
C SER A 154 -1.64 7.76 -14.00
N PHE A 155 -2.32 8.68 -13.32
CA PHE A 155 -2.91 9.87 -13.95
C PHE A 155 -1.86 10.79 -14.56
N ARG A 156 -0.68 10.89 -13.94
CA ARG A 156 0.45 11.62 -14.50
C ARG A 156 1.75 11.03 -13.98
N MET A 157 2.28 10.03 -14.70
CA MET A 157 3.55 9.40 -14.33
C MET A 157 4.70 10.41 -14.40
N PRO A 158 5.72 10.29 -13.53
CA PRO A 158 6.85 11.19 -13.53
C PRO A 158 7.65 11.10 -14.83
N GLU A 159 7.90 12.22 -15.42
CA GLU A 159 8.66 12.38 -16.65
C GLU A 159 10.17 12.23 -16.40
N PRO A 160 10.93 11.56 -17.29
CA PRO A 160 12.36 11.34 -17.08
C PRO A 160 13.24 12.56 -17.31
N TYR A 161 12.75 13.65 -17.92
CA TYR A 161 13.57 14.84 -18.24
C TYR A 161 13.55 15.86 -17.12
N LYS A 162 12.40 16.44 -16.82
CA LYS A 162 12.22 17.45 -15.76
C LYS A 162 11.68 16.88 -14.46
N GLY A 163 11.25 15.59 -14.46
CA GLY A 163 10.67 14.92 -13.29
C GLY A 163 9.25 15.38 -12.96
N LYS A 164 8.54 16.01 -13.92
CA LYS A 164 7.17 16.48 -13.77
C LYS A 164 6.21 15.29 -13.72
N GLY A 165 5.33 15.27 -12.73
CA GLY A 165 4.37 14.18 -12.52
C GLY A 165 4.13 13.89 -11.05
N ILE A 166 3.47 12.77 -10.76
CA ILE A 166 3.19 12.29 -9.41
C ILE A 166 4.19 11.20 -9.06
N LYS A 167 4.93 11.38 -7.98
CA LYS A 167 5.91 10.42 -7.48
C LYS A 167 5.69 10.11 -6.01
N PHE A 168 6.22 9.00 -5.52
CA PHE A 168 6.27 8.75 -4.07
C PHE A 168 7.26 9.71 -3.40
N MET A 169 7.00 9.99 -2.13
CA MET A 169 7.96 10.74 -1.33
C MET A 169 9.25 9.93 -1.18
N GLY A 170 10.41 10.56 -1.44
CA GLY A 170 11.71 9.87 -1.44
C GLY A 170 12.04 9.08 -2.72
N GLU A 171 11.13 9.03 -3.70
CA GLU A 171 11.41 8.38 -4.97
C GLU A 171 12.36 9.22 -5.82
N GLU A 172 13.51 8.65 -6.18
CA GLU A 172 14.47 9.24 -7.12
C GLU A 172 14.15 8.82 -8.55
N ILE A 173 13.87 9.80 -9.40
CA ILE A 173 13.59 9.56 -10.80
C ILE A 173 14.89 9.66 -11.59
N ARG A 174 15.30 8.58 -12.25
CA ARG A 174 16.45 8.58 -13.16
C ARG A 174 16.20 9.57 -14.30
N ARG A 175 16.90 10.69 -14.26
CA ARG A 175 16.79 11.73 -15.29
C ARG A 175 17.62 11.39 -16.52
N LYS A 176 17.08 11.73 -17.68
CA LYS A 176 17.78 11.68 -18.96
C LYS A 176 18.14 13.11 -19.38
N SER A 177 19.30 13.30 -19.99
CA SER A 177 19.62 14.53 -20.69
C SER A 177 18.77 14.66 -21.96
N GLY A 178 18.21 15.83 -22.20
CA GLY A 178 17.52 16.11 -23.46
C GLY A 178 18.51 16.12 -24.64
N LYS A 179 17.99 16.23 -25.86
CA LYS A 179 18.82 16.51 -27.02
C LYS A 179 19.48 17.86 -26.85
N SER A 180 20.80 17.91 -26.70
CA SER A 180 21.55 19.15 -26.87
C SER A 180 21.63 19.41 -28.38
N ALA A 181 21.28 20.63 -28.79
CA ALA A 181 21.60 21.03 -30.14
C ALA A 181 23.12 20.91 -30.31
N ALA A 182 23.58 20.02 -31.20
CA ALA A 182 24.97 19.99 -31.58
C ALA A 182 25.30 21.35 -32.21
N LYS A 183 26.27 22.05 -31.61
CA LYS A 183 26.92 23.17 -32.28
C LYS A 183 27.82 22.62 -33.36
#